data_dc1cde6a2876cace89b179121ec1b54c
#
_entry.id   dc1cde6a2876cace89b179121ec1b54c
#
_cell.length_a   1.000
_cell.length_b   1.000
_cell.length_c   1.000
_cell.angle_alpha   90.00
_cell.angle_beta   90.00
_cell.angle_gamma   90.00
#
_symmetry.space_group_name_H-M   'P 1'
#
loop_
_entity.id
_entity.type
_entity.pdbx_description
1 polymer ?
#
loop_
_entity_poly.entity_id
_entity_poly.type
_entity_poly.pdbx_seq_one_letter_code
_entity_poly.pdbx_strand_id
1 'polypeptide(L)'
;MQINIYEIFAEYEDARGIEAKKNVLRKYAFRNDLRQVLQLNYHPDIGFDIKELPVWRRDDTIPPGMGYETMHSALDKMYLFVAYHPRKPAGLTAEKQSQILVQILESMEPKEASLFGNIILKNL
;
A
#
# COMPACT_ATOMS: atom_id res chain seq x y z
N MET A 1 2.13 -21.03 4.84
CA MET A 1 1.35 -20.05 4.07
C MET A 1 1.55 -18.66 4.67
N GLN A 2 1.94 -17.70 3.86
CA GLN A 2 2.10 -16.34 4.33
C GLN A 2 0.77 -15.60 4.26
N ILE A 3 0.45 -14.86 5.31
CA ILE A 3 -0.75 -14.04 5.30
C ILE A 3 -0.49 -12.73 4.54
N ASN A 4 -1.55 -12.11 4.06
CA ASN A 4 -1.47 -10.81 3.40
C ASN A 4 -1.14 -9.70 4.38
N ILE A 5 -0.50 -8.63 3.88
CA ILE A 5 -0.14 -7.48 4.72
C ILE A 5 -1.36 -6.88 5.40
N TYR A 6 -2.52 -6.80 4.72
CA TYR A 6 -3.70 -6.23 5.35
C TYR A 6 -4.15 -7.05 6.56
N GLU A 7 -3.90 -8.37 6.56
CA GLU A 7 -4.21 -9.22 7.70
C GLU A 7 -3.30 -8.93 8.89
N ILE A 8 -2.04 -8.57 8.63
CA ILE A 8 -1.11 -8.14 9.68
C ILE A 8 -1.62 -6.86 10.35
N PHE A 9 -2.07 -5.89 9.56
CA PHE A 9 -2.61 -4.66 10.12
C PHE A 9 -3.93 -4.88 10.87
N ALA A 10 -4.77 -5.80 10.41
CA ALA A 10 -5.98 -6.17 11.12
C ALA A 10 -5.64 -6.80 12.49
N GLU A 11 -4.64 -7.69 12.53
CA GLU A 11 -4.17 -8.29 13.78
C GLU A 11 -3.62 -7.22 14.72
N TYR A 12 -2.88 -6.25 14.18
CA TYR A 12 -2.36 -5.13 14.95
C TYR A 12 -3.49 -4.29 15.57
N GLU A 13 -4.51 -3.98 14.79
CA GLU A 13 -5.65 -3.19 15.28
C GLU A 13 -6.43 -3.94 16.35
N ASP A 14 -6.56 -5.26 16.23
CA ASP A 14 -7.27 -6.10 17.19
C ASP A 14 -6.49 -6.33 18.48
N ALA A 15 -5.18 -6.11 18.46
CA ALA A 15 -4.34 -6.27 19.65
C ALA A 15 -4.65 -5.19 20.68
N ARG A 16 -4.76 -5.58 21.93
CA ARG A 16 -5.09 -4.67 23.03
C ARG A 16 -3.85 -4.29 23.81
N GLY A 17 -3.61 -2.97 23.89
CA GLY A 17 -2.48 -2.43 24.63
C GLY A 17 -1.21 -2.33 23.77
N ILE A 18 -0.30 -1.47 24.22
CA ILE A 18 0.92 -1.14 23.47
C ILE A 18 1.81 -2.37 23.31
N GLU A 19 1.96 -3.19 24.36
CA GLU A 19 2.83 -4.37 24.29
C GLU A 19 2.30 -5.42 23.32
N ALA A 20 0.98 -5.66 23.30
CA ALA A 20 0.38 -6.60 22.37
C ALA A 20 0.57 -6.13 20.92
N LYS A 21 0.41 -4.85 20.66
CA LYS A 21 0.62 -4.26 19.33
C LYS A 21 2.08 -4.38 18.89
N LYS A 22 3.03 -4.12 19.79
CA LYS A 22 4.45 -4.30 19.50
C LYS A 22 4.79 -5.76 19.19
N ASN A 23 4.16 -6.69 19.88
CA ASN A 23 4.39 -8.12 19.65
C ASN A 23 3.91 -8.55 18.26
N VAL A 24 2.82 -7.99 17.75
CA VAL A 24 2.38 -8.25 16.38
C VAL A 24 3.44 -7.80 15.38
N LEU A 25 3.99 -6.61 15.54
CA LEU A 25 5.04 -6.10 14.66
C LEU A 25 6.32 -6.95 14.75
N ARG A 26 6.69 -7.39 15.95
CA ARG A 26 7.86 -8.27 16.13
C ARG A 26 7.66 -9.63 15.47
N LYS A 27 6.45 -10.18 15.54
CA LYS A 27 6.10 -11.47 14.95
C LYS A 27 6.33 -11.48 13.44
N TYR A 28 6.06 -10.35 12.78
CA TYR A 28 6.20 -10.23 11.32
C TYR A 28 7.39 -9.38 10.88
N ALA A 29 8.33 -9.08 11.80
CA ALA A 29 9.46 -8.20 11.51
C ALA A 29 10.40 -8.74 10.43
N PHE A 30 10.37 -10.03 10.14
CA PHE A 30 11.16 -10.64 9.07
C PHE A 30 10.61 -10.31 7.66
N ARG A 31 9.39 -9.82 7.56
CA ARG A 31 8.76 -9.53 6.27
C ARG A 31 9.27 -8.21 5.69
N ASN A 32 9.92 -8.30 4.53
CA ASN A 32 10.44 -7.11 3.84
C ASN A 32 9.31 -6.20 3.34
N ASP A 33 8.20 -6.79 2.88
CA ASP A 33 7.05 -6.02 2.42
C ASP A 33 6.42 -5.19 3.55
N LEU A 34 6.32 -5.74 4.75
CA LEU A 34 5.84 -4.99 5.91
C LEU A 34 6.76 -3.81 6.23
N ARG A 35 8.08 -4.05 6.22
CA ARG A 35 9.07 -2.99 6.46
C ARG A 35 8.96 -1.89 5.42
N GLN A 36 8.79 -2.27 4.15
CA GLN A 36 8.64 -1.31 3.07
C GLN A 36 7.39 -0.45 3.25
N VAL A 37 6.26 -1.07 3.60
CA VAL A 37 5.00 -0.36 3.84
C VAL A 37 5.14 0.63 5.00
N LEU A 38 5.73 0.21 6.11
CA LEU A 38 5.91 1.07 7.27
C LEU A 38 6.85 2.24 6.95
N GLN A 39 7.92 1.99 6.21
CA GLN A 39 8.85 3.04 5.79
C GLN A 39 8.15 4.05 4.88
N LEU A 40 7.40 3.59 3.91
CA LEU A 40 6.67 4.46 2.98
C LEU A 40 5.65 5.34 3.72
N ASN A 41 4.96 4.77 4.69
CA ASN A 41 3.93 5.51 5.41
C ASN A 41 4.48 6.48 6.45
N TYR A 42 5.53 6.09 7.18
CA TYR A 42 5.99 6.83 8.35
C TYR A 42 7.29 7.60 8.18
N HIS A 43 8.07 7.34 7.12
CA HIS A 43 9.34 8.05 6.94
C HIS A 43 9.06 9.51 6.55
N PRO A 44 9.59 10.49 7.31
CA PRO A 44 9.24 11.90 7.09
C PRO A 44 9.75 12.48 5.77
N ASP A 45 10.82 11.90 5.21
CA ASP A 45 11.40 12.37 3.95
C ASP A 45 10.71 11.81 2.71
N ILE A 46 9.82 10.81 2.89
CA ILE A 46 9.05 10.26 1.78
C ILE A 46 7.71 10.97 1.70
N GLY A 47 7.47 11.66 0.59
CA GLY A 47 6.20 12.28 0.30
C GLY A 47 5.62 11.71 -0.98
N PHE A 48 4.31 11.84 -1.14
CA PHE A 48 3.62 11.38 -2.34
C PHE A 48 3.03 12.56 -3.10
N ASP A 49 3.01 12.44 -4.44
CA ASP A 49 2.42 13.47 -5.30
C ASP A 49 0.90 13.51 -5.22
N ILE A 50 0.29 12.40 -4.83
CA ILE A 50 -1.15 12.26 -4.76
C ILE A 50 -1.62 12.56 -3.35
N LYS A 51 -2.49 13.56 -3.20
CA LYS A 51 -3.03 13.99 -1.91
C LYS A 51 -4.45 13.50 -1.67
N GLU A 52 -5.14 13.11 -2.73
CA GLU A 52 -6.50 12.61 -2.68
C GLU A 52 -6.63 11.45 -3.65
N LEU A 53 -7.25 10.35 -3.19
CA LEU A 53 -7.40 9.18 -4.05
C LEU A 53 -8.43 9.42 -5.14
N PRO A 54 -8.14 9.01 -6.38
CA PRO A 54 -9.16 9.02 -7.43
C PRO A 54 -10.25 8.00 -7.13
N VAL A 55 -11.41 8.19 -7.75
CA VAL A 55 -12.48 7.20 -7.67
C VAL A 55 -12.09 5.98 -8.51
N TRP A 56 -12.22 4.79 -7.94
CA TRP A 56 -11.95 3.55 -8.67
C TRP A 56 -13.06 2.54 -8.42
N ARG A 57 -13.15 1.57 -9.33
CA ARG A 57 -14.17 0.53 -9.29
C ARG A 57 -13.67 -0.66 -8.50
N ARG A 58 -14.33 -0.97 -7.39
CA ARG A 58 -13.98 -2.13 -6.56
C ARG A 58 -14.58 -3.39 -7.17
N ASP A 59 -13.81 -4.47 -7.15
CA ASP A 59 -14.30 -5.78 -7.56
C ASP A 59 -14.23 -6.73 -6.37
N ASP A 60 -15.36 -6.89 -5.69
CA ASP A 60 -15.46 -7.70 -4.48
C ASP A 60 -15.42 -9.19 -4.77
N THR A 61 -15.39 -9.60 -6.05
CA THR A 61 -15.29 -11.01 -6.41
C THR A 61 -13.85 -11.52 -6.44
N ILE A 62 -12.85 -10.62 -6.40
CA ILE A 62 -11.43 -11.01 -6.42
C ILE A 62 -11.02 -11.53 -5.05
N PRO A 63 -10.56 -12.81 -4.94
CA PRO A 63 -10.03 -13.31 -3.67
C PRO A 63 -8.70 -12.64 -3.31
N PRO A 64 -8.35 -12.57 -2.01
CA PRO A 64 -7.06 -11.99 -1.59
C PRO A 64 -5.86 -12.63 -2.29
N GLY A 65 -5.00 -11.79 -2.84
CA GLY A 65 -3.79 -12.22 -3.54
C GLY A 65 -4.02 -12.76 -4.94
N MET A 66 -5.27 -12.78 -5.43
CA MET A 66 -5.63 -13.38 -6.73
C MET A 66 -5.97 -12.33 -7.80
N GLY A 67 -5.82 -11.05 -7.51
CA GLY A 67 -6.02 -10.01 -8.51
C GLY A 67 -4.91 -9.99 -9.55
N TYR A 68 -5.13 -9.31 -10.66
CA TYR A 68 -4.08 -9.07 -11.67
C TYR A 68 -2.91 -8.30 -11.07
N GLU A 69 -3.18 -7.42 -10.10
CA GLU A 69 -2.16 -6.73 -9.35
C GLU A 69 -2.20 -7.24 -7.91
N THR A 70 -1.04 -7.63 -7.39
CA THR A 70 -0.90 -8.04 -5.97
C THR A 70 -0.28 -6.88 -5.19
N MET A 71 -0.31 -6.94 -3.85
CA MET A 71 0.38 -5.95 -3.03
C MET A 71 1.87 -5.90 -3.38
N HIS A 72 2.48 -7.06 -3.59
CA HIS A 72 3.91 -7.13 -3.94
C HIS A 72 4.20 -6.40 -5.24
N SER A 73 3.46 -6.68 -6.31
CA SER A 73 3.67 -6.03 -7.60
C SER A 73 3.31 -4.55 -7.57
N ALA A 74 2.27 -4.18 -6.80
CA ALA A 74 1.88 -2.79 -6.63
C ALA A 74 2.95 -1.98 -5.90
N LEU A 75 3.57 -2.56 -4.87
CA LEU A 75 4.66 -1.90 -4.14
C LEU A 75 5.86 -1.63 -5.06
N ASP A 76 6.13 -2.50 -6.03
CA ASP A 76 7.19 -2.28 -7.02
C ASP A 76 6.92 -1.08 -7.91
N LYS A 77 5.68 -0.65 -8.03
CA LYS A 77 5.27 0.52 -8.83
C LYS A 77 5.07 1.77 -7.98
N MET A 78 5.25 1.69 -6.67
CA MET A 78 4.99 2.79 -5.75
C MET A 78 5.84 4.03 -6.07
N TYR A 79 7.06 3.84 -6.60
CA TYR A 79 7.95 4.95 -6.94
C TYR A 79 7.32 5.95 -7.91
N LEU A 80 6.34 5.51 -8.71
CA LEU A 80 5.66 6.39 -9.67
C LEU A 80 4.87 7.51 -8.96
N PHE A 81 4.55 7.31 -7.69
CA PHE A 81 3.75 8.25 -6.91
C PHE A 81 4.56 9.00 -5.85
N VAL A 82 5.82 8.62 -5.65
CA VAL A 82 6.71 9.25 -4.66
C VAL A 82 7.26 10.56 -5.22
N ALA A 83 7.13 11.65 -4.45
CA ALA A 83 7.62 12.96 -4.85
C ALA A 83 9.15 12.93 -5.00
N TYR A 84 9.63 13.49 -6.10
CA TYR A 84 11.06 13.63 -6.41
C TYR A 84 11.84 12.30 -6.51
N HIS A 85 11.15 11.19 -6.76
CA HIS A 85 11.83 9.91 -6.90
C HIS A 85 12.68 9.90 -8.19
N PRO A 86 13.96 9.49 -8.11
CA PRO A 86 14.88 9.58 -9.26
C PRO A 86 14.51 8.66 -10.43
N ARG A 87 13.81 7.56 -10.18
CA ARG A 87 13.38 6.62 -11.23
C ARG A 87 12.06 7.01 -11.88
N LYS A 88 11.40 8.03 -11.36
CA LYS A 88 10.11 8.47 -11.91
C LYS A 88 10.35 9.09 -13.29
N PRO A 89 9.57 8.68 -14.33
CA PRO A 89 9.75 9.24 -15.66
C PRO A 89 9.54 10.76 -15.71
N ALA A 90 10.40 11.43 -16.48
CA ALA A 90 10.25 12.86 -16.72
C ALA A 90 8.98 13.12 -17.49
N GLY A 91 8.12 13.83 -17.35
CA GLY A 91 6.89 14.04 -18.10
C GLY A 91 5.70 13.24 -17.58
N LEU A 92 5.87 12.55 -16.44
CA LEU A 92 4.76 11.91 -15.77
C LEU A 92 3.90 13.00 -15.10
N THR A 93 2.72 13.24 -15.67
CA THR A 93 1.82 14.27 -15.16
C THR A 93 0.95 13.75 -14.03
N ALA A 94 0.34 14.66 -13.27
CA ALA A 94 -0.60 14.28 -12.21
C ALA A 94 -1.77 13.48 -12.76
N GLU A 95 -2.25 13.82 -13.95
CA GLU A 95 -3.33 13.08 -14.61
C GLU A 95 -2.92 11.66 -14.93
N LYS A 96 -1.72 11.46 -15.48
CA LYS A 96 -1.20 10.12 -15.78
C LYS A 96 -0.97 9.32 -14.52
N GLN A 97 -0.47 9.94 -13.46
CA GLN A 97 -0.32 9.28 -12.16
C GLN A 97 -1.66 8.77 -11.64
N SER A 98 -2.71 9.60 -11.72
CA SER A 98 -4.05 9.19 -11.30
C SER A 98 -4.58 8.03 -12.14
N GLN A 99 -4.37 8.04 -13.45
CA GLN A 99 -4.80 6.97 -14.34
C GLN A 99 -4.11 5.65 -14.02
N ILE A 100 -2.79 5.69 -13.78
CA ILE A 100 -2.02 4.51 -13.40
C ILE A 100 -2.50 3.98 -12.05
N LEU A 101 -2.74 4.86 -11.10
CA LEU A 101 -3.22 4.47 -9.77
C LEU A 101 -4.59 3.80 -9.84
N VAL A 102 -5.51 4.34 -10.64
CA VAL A 102 -6.82 3.72 -10.83
C VAL A 102 -6.68 2.30 -11.37
N GLN A 103 -5.82 2.09 -12.38
CA GLN A 103 -5.59 0.76 -12.94
C GLN A 103 -5.05 -0.20 -11.90
N ILE A 104 -4.11 0.24 -11.07
CA ILE A 104 -3.55 -0.58 -10.01
C ILE A 104 -4.65 -0.96 -9.00
N LEU A 105 -5.40 0.02 -8.52
CA LEU A 105 -6.43 -0.21 -7.50
C LEU A 105 -7.56 -1.11 -8.01
N GLU A 106 -7.98 -0.93 -9.26
CA GLU A 106 -9.04 -1.75 -9.85
C GLU A 106 -8.59 -3.20 -10.10
N SER A 107 -7.29 -3.42 -10.25
CA SER A 107 -6.72 -4.74 -10.51
C SER A 107 -6.38 -5.52 -9.24
N MET A 108 -6.53 -4.90 -8.07
CA MET A 108 -6.23 -5.52 -6.78
C MET A 108 -7.51 -6.02 -6.09
N GLU A 109 -7.33 -7.00 -5.19
CA GLU A 109 -8.38 -7.35 -4.27
C GLU A 109 -8.74 -6.11 -3.42
N PRO A 110 -10.04 -5.84 -3.11
CA PRO A 110 -10.45 -4.58 -2.48
C PRO A 110 -9.75 -4.22 -1.18
N LYS A 111 -9.45 -5.20 -0.32
CA LYS A 111 -8.75 -4.92 0.95
C LYS A 111 -7.30 -4.54 0.72
N GLU A 112 -6.64 -5.20 -0.23
CA GLU A 112 -5.29 -4.83 -0.62
C GLU A 112 -5.26 -3.45 -1.28
N ALA A 113 -6.26 -3.15 -2.12
CA ALA A 113 -6.38 -1.84 -2.77
C ALA A 113 -6.57 -0.72 -1.72
N SER A 114 -7.41 -0.95 -0.72
CA SER A 114 -7.63 0.02 0.36
C SER A 114 -6.35 0.28 1.14
N LEU A 115 -5.59 -0.77 1.45
CA LEU A 115 -4.31 -0.63 2.14
C LEU A 115 -3.32 0.17 1.29
N PHE A 116 -3.21 -0.15 0.02
CA PHE A 116 -2.32 0.55 -0.91
C PHE A 116 -2.66 2.05 -0.96
N GLY A 117 -3.94 2.38 -1.08
CA GLY A 117 -4.41 3.76 -1.07
C GLY A 117 -4.08 4.48 0.24
N ASN A 118 -4.23 3.81 1.38
CA ASN A 118 -3.92 4.40 2.67
C ASN A 118 -2.43 4.67 2.83
N ILE A 119 -1.55 3.85 2.25
CA ILE A 119 -0.11 4.11 2.24
C ILE A 119 0.17 5.42 1.49
N ILE A 120 -0.42 5.61 0.32
CA ILE A 120 -0.23 6.82 -0.48
C ILE A 120 -0.70 8.06 0.27
N LEU A 121 -1.81 7.97 0.99
CA LEU A 121 -2.32 9.07 1.80
C LEU A 121 -1.56 9.24 3.12
N LYS A 122 -0.65 8.33 3.45
CA LYS A 122 0.07 8.26 4.72
C LYS A 122 -0.89 8.16 5.92
N ASN A 123 -1.91 7.35 5.75
CA ASN A 123 -3.00 7.22 6.71
C ASN A 123 -3.23 5.75 7.10
N LEU A 124 -2.18 5.09 7.55
CA LEU A 124 -2.32 3.73 8.08
C LEU A 124 -2.84 3.73 9.52
#